data_2e5b659dcb7ccd84a40a193c63c05402
#
_entry.id   2e5b659dcb7ccd84a40a193c63c05402
#
_cell.length_a   1.000
_cell.length_b   1.000
_cell.length_c   1.000
_cell.angle_alpha   90.00
_cell.angle_beta   90.00
_cell.angle_gamma   90.00
#
_symmetry.space_group_name_H-M   'P 1'
#
loop_
_entity.id
_entity.type
_entity.pdbx_description
1 polymer ?
#
loop_
_entity_poly.entity_id
_entity_poly.type
_entity_poly.pdbx_seq_one_letter_code
_entity_poly.pdbx_strand_id
1 'polypeptide(L)'
;MNENGAFNEIVDRYDGPKAIFIADRGYESINSFVKVGMKNHKYLIRVKDIHSRTSVLRSFGPFPDAEFDMHVRRTLTTKQTNEIKAHPEIYKFVPKNQRFDFFDGSPYFDFECRVVRFKISDDTYESIITNLDESEFNIQDIKELYH
;
A
#
# COMPACT_ATOMS: atom_id res chain seq x y z
N MET A 1 20.42 -5.13 7.21
CA MET A 1 19.34 -4.57 6.36
C MET A 1 18.03 -5.26 6.71
N ASN A 2 16.97 -4.52 6.97
CA ASN A 2 15.66 -5.11 7.23
C ASN A 2 14.97 -5.55 5.92
N GLU A 3 13.81 -6.19 6.04
CA GLU A 3 13.08 -6.69 4.86
C GLU A 3 12.70 -5.58 3.88
N ASN A 4 12.25 -4.43 4.38
CA ASN A 4 11.93 -3.27 3.54
C ASN A 4 13.15 -2.74 2.80
N GLY A 5 14.30 -2.69 3.47
CA GLY A 5 15.54 -2.29 2.85
C GLY A 5 15.97 -3.23 1.74
N ALA A 6 15.85 -4.54 1.97
CA ALA A 6 16.17 -5.55 0.96
C ALA A 6 15.23 -5.45 -0.25
N PHE A 7 13.93 -5.28 -0.02
CA PHE A 7 12.94 -5.11 -1.09
C PHE A 7 13.26 -3.87 -1.93
N ASN A 8 13.51 -2.73 -1.28
CA ASN A 8 13.84 -1.49 -1.98
C ASN A 8 15.10 -1.63 -2.83
N GLU A 9 16.10 -2.35 -2.33
CA GLU A 9 17.34 -2.59 -3.08
C GLU A 9 17.08 -3.42 -4.34
N ILE A 10 16.25 -4.46 -4.23
CA ILE A 10 15.86 -5.28 -5.39
C ILE A 10 15.16 -4.40 -6.44
N VAL A 11 14.22 -3.57 -6.00
CA VAL A 11 13.49 -2.67 -6.91
C VAL A 11 14.46 -1.68 -7.57
N ASP A 12 15.40 -1.12 -6.82
CA ASP A 12 16.38 -0.16 -7.34
C ASP A 12 17.31 -0.77 -8.39
N ARG A 13 17.69 -2.03 -8.21
CA ARG A 13 18.61 -2.72 -9.12
C ARG A 13 17.93 -3.28 -10.35
N TYR A 14 16.62 -3.44 -10.31
CA TYR A 14 15.89 -4.02 -11.44
C TYR A 14 15.82 -3.01 -12.58
N ASP A 15 16.34 -3.38 -13.74
CA ASP A 15 16.36 -2.55 -14.95
C ASP A 15 15.73 -3.24 -16.17
N GLY A 16 15.01 -4.32 -15.94
CA GLY A 16 14.33 -5.07 -16.98
C GLY A 16 13.00 -4.44 -17.40
N PRO A 17 12.19 -5.17 -18.18
CA PRO A 17 10.88 -4.70 -18.62
C PRO A 17 9.93 -4.50 -17.42
N LYS A 18 8.76 -3.91 -17.68
CA LYS A 18 7.73 -3.72 -16.66
C LYS A 18 7.43 -5.05 -15.96
N ALA A 19 7.38 -5.01 -14.63
CA ALA A 19 7.22 -6.20 -13.80
C ALA A 19 6.14 -6.00 -12.75
N ILE A 20 5.64 -7.11 -12.21
CA ILE A 20 4.81 -7.13 -11.02
C ILE A 20 5.67 -7.69 -9.88
N PHE A 21 5.92 -6.87 -8.88
CA PHE A 21 6.64 -7.31 -7.68
C PHE A 21 5.63 -7.86 -6.68
N ILE A 22 5.74 -9.15 -6.40
CA ILE A 22 4.87 -9.86 -5.48
C ILE A 22 5.66 -10.12 -4.20
N ALA A 23 5.11 -9.70 -3.07
CA ALA A 23 5.79 -9.86 -1.80
C ALA A 23 4.81 -10.14 -0.66
N ASP A 24 5.34 -10.70 0.41
CA ASP A 24 4.60 -11.04 1.61
C ASP A 24 4.71 -9.92 2.65
N ARG A 25 4.09 -10.13 3.82
CA ARG A 25 4.18 -9.23 4.98
C ARG A 25 5.65 -8.96 5.32
N GLY A 26 5.90 -7.80 5.89
CA GLY A 26 7.27 -7.35 6.16
C GLY A 26 7.80 -6.40 5.11
N TYR A 27 7.20 -6.40 3.93
CA TYR A 27 7.53 -5.46 2.85
C TYR A 27 6.50 -4.32 2.75
N GLU A 28 5.55 -4.26 3.68
CA GLU A 28 4.47 -3.28 3.67
C GLU A 28 4.96 -1.90 4.14
N SER A 29 5.19 -1.02 3.18
CA SER A 29 5.63 0.34 3.42
C SER A 29 5.12 1.22 2.28
N ILE A 30 4.50 2.35 2.62
CA ILE A 30 4.01 3.28 1.61
C ILE A 30 5.17 3.77 0.73
N ASN A 31 6.33 3.99 1.34
CA ASN A 31 7.53 4.38 0.59
C ASN A 31 7.89 3.36 -0.49
N SER A 32 7.83 2.07 -0.17
CA SER A 32 8.10 1.00 -1.13
C SER A 32 7.06 0.96 -2.24
N PHE A 33 5.79 1.13 -1.91
CA PHE A 33 4.70 1.14 -2.91
C PHE A 33 4.89 2.27 -3.90
N VAL A 34 5.19 3.47 -3.41
CA VAL A 34 5.44 4.63 -4.27
C VAL A 34 6.66 4.42 -5.14
N LYS A 35 7.74 3.86 -4.59
CA LYS A 35 8.96 3.57 -5.33
C LYS A 35 8.69 2.67 -6.53
N VAL A 36 7.97 1.57 -6.34
CA VAL A 36 7.60 0.66 -7.42
C VAL A 36 6.79 1.39 -8.49
N GLY A 37 5.78 2.14 -8.07
CA GLY A 37 4.92 2.89 -9.00
C GLY A 37 5.67 3.95 -9.79
N MET A 38 6.61 4.66 -9.15
CA MET A 38 7.42 5.70 -9.81
C MET A 38 8.33 5.13 -10.89
N LYS A 39 8.68 3.85 -10.79
CA LYS A 39 9.46 3.15 -11.82
C LYS A 39 8.58 2.49 -12.88
N ASN A 40 7.27 2.79 -12.88
CA ASN A 40 6.29 2.22 -13.81
C ASN A 40 6.13 0.72 -13.69
N HIS A 41 6.40 0.16 -12.51
CA HIS A 41 6.14 -1.23 -12.21
C HIS A 41 4.87 -1.36 -11.37
N LYS A 42 4.40 -2.58 -11.24
CA LYS A 42 3.25 -2.92 -10.41
C LYS A 42 3.71 -3.68 -9.18
N TYR A 43 2.93 -3.57 -8.12
CA TYR A 43 3.16 -4.35 -6.91
C TYR A 43 1.88 -5.06 -6.48
N LEU A 44 2.05 -6.19 -5.84
CA LEU A 44 0.99 -6.96 -5.19
C LEU A 44 1.57 -7.49 -3.90
N ILE A 45 1.18 -6.89 -2.78
CA ILE A 45 1.82 -7.15 -1.50
C ILE A 45 0.78 -7.55 -0.48
N ARG A 46 0.97 -8.73 0.11
CA ARG A 46 0.13 -9.16 1.22
C ARG A 46 0.50 -8.35 2.45
N VAL A 47 -0.53 -7.79 3.08
CA VAL A 47 -0.37 -6.93 4.25
C VAL A 47 -1.11 -7.53 5.44
N LYS A 48 -0.80 -7.05 6.63
CA LYS A 48 -1.53 -7.45 7.84
C LYS A 48 -2.99 -7.00 7.70
N ASP A 49 -3.91 -7.85 8.18
CA ASP A 49 -5.34 -7.62 8.03
C ASP A 49 -5.80 -6.35 8.77
N ILE A 50 -7.01 -5.91 8.42
CA ILE A 50 -7.62 -4.69 8.97
C ILE A 50 -7.71 -4.68 10.49
N HIS A 51 -7.72 -5.86 11.13
CA HIS A 51 -7.78 -5.98 12.58
C HIS A 51 -6.43 -5.86 13.27
N SER A 52 -5.33 -5.87 12.53
CA SER A 52 -3.98 -5.74 13.12
C SER A 52 -3.68 -4.28 13.43
N ARG A 53 -3.20 -4.01 14.63
CA ARG A 53 -2.83 -2.66 15.07
C ARG A 53 -1.66 -2.08 14.29
N THR A 54 -0.82 -2.93 13.72
CA THR A 54 0.38 -2.52 12.99
C THR A 54 0.22 -2.61 11.48
N SER A 55 -0.99 -2.89 10.99
CA SER A 55 -1.24 -2.93 9.54
C SER A 55 -1.15 -1.55 8.92
N VAL A 56 -0.53 -1.49 7.74
CA VAL A 56 -0.53 -0.27 6.91
C VAL A 56 -1.94 0.16 6.53
N LEU A 57 -2.90 -0.78 6.54
CA LEU A 57 -4.30 -0.49 6.21
C LEU A 57 -4.95 0.48 7.17
N ARG A 58 -4.44 0.61 8.39
CA ARG A 58 -4.96 1.58 9.35
C ARG A 58 -4.80 3.03 8.88
N SER A 59 -3.91 3.26 7.94
CA SER A 59 -3.72 4.58 7.33
C SER A 59 -4.84 4.94 6.35
N PHE A 60 -5.62 3.96 5.90
CA PHE A 60 -6.56 4.11 4.80
C PHE A 60 -8.01 3.81 5.16
N GLY A 61 -8.28 3.34 6.37
CA GLY A 61 -9.61 2.95 6.80
C GLY A 61 -10.59 4.11 6.95
N PRO A 62 -11.82 3.82 7.37
CA PRO A 62 -12.27 2.49 7.82
C PRO A 62 -12.60 1.55 6.66
N PHE A 63 -12.50 0.25 6.92
CA PHE A 63 -12.85 -0.78 5.96
C PHE A 63 -13.94 -1.70 6.54
N PRO A 64 -14.83 -2.24 5.70
CA PRO A 64 -15.83 -3.22 6.17
C PRO A 64 -15.14 -4.53 6.59
N ASP A 65 -15.71 -5.18 7.61
CA ASP A 65 -15.26 -6.51 8.04
C ASP A 65 -15.91 -7.58 7.15
N ALA A 66 -15.50 -7.62 5.90
CA ALA A 66 -16.07 -8.47 4.85
C ALA A 66 -15.06 -8.58 3.72
N GLU A 67 -15.41 -9.34 2.69
CA GLU A 67 -14.66 -9.27 1.43
C GLU A 67 -14.92 -7.91 0.78
N PHE A 68 -13.87 -7.31 0.19
CA PHE A 68 -14.02 -6.06 -0.54
C PHE A 68 -12.88 -5.87 -1.55
N ASP A 69 -13.10 -4.96 -2.46
CA ASP A 69 -12.14 -4.50 -3.44
C ASP A 69 -12.36 -2.99 -3.58
N MET A 70 -11.49 -2.20 -2.98
CA MET A 70 -11.70 -0.77 -2.83
C MET A 70 -10.50 0.03 -3.31
N HIS A 71 -10.79 1.13 -4.00
CA HIS A 71 -9.80 2.13 -4.35
C HIS A 71 -9.70 3.14 -3.21
N VAL A 72 -8.49 3.46 -2.79
CA VAL A 72 -8.24 4.33 -1.63
C VAL A 72 -7.29 5.44 -2.01
N ARG A 73 -7.59 6.65 -1.54
CA ARG A 73 -6.75 7.84 -1.73
C ARG A 73 -6.48 8.51 -0.41
N ARG A 74 -5.25 8.98 -0.23
CA ARG A 74 -4.88 9.85 0.91
C ARG A 74 -3.81 10.81 0.45
N THR A 75 -3.87 12.04 0.98
CA THR A 75 -2.77 12.98 0.87
C THR A 75 -1.83 12.77 2.04
N LEU A 76 -0.63 12.29 1.75
CA LEU A 76 0.41 12.16 2.76
C LEU A 76 0.95 13.55 3.08
N THR A 77 1.19 13.85 4.35
CA THR A 77 1.66 15.18 4.74
C THR A 77 2.55 15.13 5.97
N THR A 78 3.51 16.07 6.02
CA THR A 78 4.34 16.29 7.19
C THR A 78 3.71 17.28 8.18
N LYS A 79 2.58 17.87 7.83
CA LYS A 79 1.90 18.87 8.65
C LYS A 79 0.84 18.25 9.56
N GLN A 80 0.58 18.93 10.68
CA GLN A 80 -0.44 18.52 11.65
C GLN A 80 -1.29 19.72 12.08
N THR A 81 -1.82 20.46 11.12
CA THR A 81 -2.76 21.55 11.43
C THR A 81 -4.08 20.98 11.96
N ASN A 82 -4.89 21.84 12.58
CA ASN A 82 -6.21 21.41 13.07
C ASN A 82 -7.09 20.87 11.96
N GLU A 83 -7.02 21.48 10.78
CA GLU A 83 -7.75 21.01 9.60
C GLU A 83 -7.31 19.60 9.18
N ILE A 84 -6.00 19.37 9.12
CA ILE A 84 -5.45 18.05 8.76
C ILE A 84 -5.89 16.99 9.78
N LYS A 85 -5.78 17.29 11.06
CA LYS A 85 -6.22 16.37 12.13
C LYS A 85 -7.70 16.07 12.08
N ALA A 86 -8.51 17.03 11.62
CA ALA A 86 -9.96 16.88 11.55
C ALA A 86 -10.41 16.00 10.37
N HIS A 87 -9.54 15.73 9.40
CA HIS A 87 -9.89 15.02 8.17
C HIS A 87 -8.97 13.82 7.89
N PRO A 88 -9.00 12.79 8.75
CA PRO A 88 -8.20 11.58 8.53
C PRO A 88 -8.61 10.78 7.29
N GLU A 89 -9.80 11.03 6.76
CA GLU A 89 -10.29 10.44 5.51
C GLU A 89 -9.59 11.03 4.29
N ILE A 90 -8.93 12.18 4.45
CA ILE A 90 -8.21 12.87 3.37
C ILE A 90 -6.70 12.79 3.59
N TYR A 91 -6.25 13.01 4.83
CA TYR A 91 -4.84 13.19 5.14
C TYR A 91 -4.27 12.03 5.95
N LYS A 92 -3.05 11.65 5.62
CA LYS A 92 -2.25 10.74 6.43
C LYS A 92 -0.97 11.46 6.85
N PHE A 93 -0.80 11.67 8.16
CA PHE A 93 0.41 12.27 8.70
C PHE A 93 1.60 11.29 8.59
N VAL A 94 2.72 11.80 8.10
CA VAL A 94 3.98 11.07 8.04
C VAL A 94 4.95 11.74 9.02
N PRO A 95 5.26 11.10 10.15
CA PRO A 95 6.19 11.68 11.13
C PRO A 95 7.62 11.68 10.59
N LYS A 96 8.47 12.53 11.18
CA LYS A 96 9.86 12.72 10.74
C LYS A 96 10.69 11.44 10.81
N ASN A 97 10.37 10.54 11.75
CA ASN A 97 11.09 9.27 11.91
C ASN A 97 10.63 8.17 10.95
N GLN A 98 9.58 8.42 10.18
CA GLN A 98 9.11 7.50 9.15
C GLN A 98 9.70 7.91 7.81
N ARG A 99 10.37 6.96 7.14
CA ARG A 99 10.97 7.23 5.84
C ARG A 99 9.92 7.43 4.78
N PHE A 100 10.00 8.57 4.08
CA PHE A 100 9.26 8.79 2.83
C PHE A 100 10.11 9.70 1.93
N ASP A 101 10.48 9.17 0.76
CA ASP A 101 11.49 9.79 -0.12
C ASP A 101 10.89 10.69 -1.21
N PHE A 102 9.55 10.83 -1.28
CA PHE A 102 8.91 11.37 -2.48
C PHE A 102 8.17 12.70 -2.27
N PHE A 103 8.37 13.37 -1.14
CA PHE A 103 7.78 14.69 -0.95
C PHE A 103 8.37 15.74 -1.91
N ASP A 104 9.64 15.61 -2.24
CA ASP A 104 10.32 16.44 -3.26
C ASP A 104 10.10 17.95 -3.04
N GLY A 105 10.37 18.40 -1.81
CA GLY A 105 10.25 19.80 -1.44
C GLY A 105 8.85 20.29 -1.13
N SER A 106 7.83 19.45 -1.30
CA SER A 106 6.45 19.73 -0.92
C SER A 106 6.12 19.05 0.39
N PRO A 107 5.29 19.65 1.26
CA PRO A 107 4.81 18.95 2.45
C PRO A 107 3.63 18.00 2.16
N TYR A 108 3.28 17.80 0.89
CA TYR A 108 2.14 16.96 0.49
C TYR A 108 2.51 16.02 -0.64
N PHE A 109 1.93 14.82 -0.60
CA PHE A 109 2.03 13.84 -1.68
C PHE A 109 0.73 13.06 -1.78
N ASP A 110 0.10 13.07 -2.96
CA ASP A 110 -1.13 12.34 -3.18
C ASP A 110 -0.82 10.88 -3.50
N PHE A 111 -1.33 9.98 -2.66
CA PHE A 111 -1.13 8.55 -2.79
C PHE A 111 -2.46 7.86 -3.01
N GLU A 112 -2.49 6.94 -3.95
CA GLU A 112 -3.66 6.08 -4.17
C GLU A 112 -3.22 4.64 -4.37
N CYS A 113 -4.08 3.72 -3.96
CA CYS A 113 -3.86 2.30 -4.12
C CYS A 113 -5.19 1.57 -4.15
N ARG A 114 -5.13 0.29 -4.40
CA ARG A 114 -6.26 -0.61 -4.36
C ARG A 114 -6.04 -1.58 -3.22
N VAL A 115 -7.06 -1.78 -2.40
CA VAL A 115 -7.03 -2.73 -1.29
C VAL A 115 -8.05 -3.82 -1.57
N VAL A 116 -7.60 -5.07 -1.57
CA VAL A 116 -8.43 -6.23 -1.84
C VAL A 116 -8.37 -7.14 -0.63
N ARG A 117 -9.54 -7.52 -0.12
CA ARG A 117 -9.67 -8.44 1.00
C ARG A 117 -10.58 -9.58 0.59
N PHE A 118 -10.12 -10.82 0.75
CA PHE A 118 -10.87 -11.99 0.33
C PHE A 118 -10.70 -13.15 1.31
N LYS A 119 -11.73 -14.00 1.38
CA LYS A 119 -11.68 -15.20 2.21
C LYS A 119 -10.79 -16.26 1.58
N ILE A 120 -9.98 -16.90 2.42
CA ILE A 120 -9.24 -18.11 2.04
C ILE A 120 -9.80 -19.35 2.76
N SER A 121 -10.59 -19.14 3.82
CA SER A 121 -11.37 -20.16 4.52
C SER A 121 -12.51 -19.45 5.25
N ASP A 122 -13.38 -20.21 5.94
CA ASP A 122 -14.56 -19.65 6.61
C ASP A 122 -14.24 -18.51 7.58
N ASP A 123 -13.10 -18.60 8.27
CA ASP A 123 -12.71 -17.63 9.31
C ASP A 123 -11.46 -16.85 8.99
N THR A 124 -10.87 -17.06 7.82
CA THR A 124 -9.58 -16.47 7.49
C THR A 124 -9.65 -15.63 6.23
N TYR A 125 -9.11 -14.42 6.32
CA TYR A 125 -9.03 -13.48 5.22
C TYR A 125 -7.57 -13.18 4.88
N GLU A 126 -7.32 -12.85 3.63
CA GLU A 126 -6.09 -12.20 3.22
C GLU A 126 -6.39 -10.80 2.74
N SER A 127 -5.47 -9.89 3.03
CA SER A 127 -5.54 -8.49 2.59
C SER A 127 -4.33 -8.18 1.74
N ILE A 128 -4.58 -7.54 0.61
CA ILE A 128 -3.57 -7.22 -0.38
C ILE A 128 -3.66 -5.74 -0.73
N ILE A 129 -2.51 -5.10 -0.82
CA ILE A 129 -2.42 -3.75 -1.36
C ILE A 129 -1.72 -3.82 -2.72
N THR A 130 -2.24 -3.09 -3.70
CA THR A 130 -1.75 -3.19 -5.08
C THR A 130 -2.05 -1.91 -5.86
N ASN A 131 -1.29 -1.69 -6.94
CA ASN A 131 -1.59 -0.68 -7.95
C ASN A 131 -2.05 -1.31 -9.28
N LEU A 132 -2.42 -2.60 -9.27
CA LEU A 132 -3.01 -3.24 -10.44
C LEU A 132 -4.41 -2.68 -10.68
N ASP A 133 -4.70 -2.36 -11.95
CA ASP A 133 -5.98 -1.78 -12.32
C ASP A 133 -7.08 -2.86 -12.29
N GLU A 134 -8.23 -2.51 -11.72
CA GLU A 134 -9.36 -3.44 -11.64
C GLU A 134 -9.94 -3.78 -13.01
N SER A 135 -9.74 -2.94 -14.02
CA SER A 135 -10.17 -3.23 -15.38
C SER A 135 -9.33 -4.30 -16.05
N GLU A 136 -8.09 -4.48 -15.60
CA GLU A 136 -7.17 -5.51 -16.13
C GLU A 136 -7.11 -6.74 -15.24
N PHE A 137 -7.26 -6.57 -13.93
CA PHE A 137 -7.14 -7.62 -12.93
C PHE A 137 -8.30 -7.52 -11.94
N ASN A 138 -9.27 -8.43 -12.05
CA ASN A 138 -10.35 -8.51 -11.07
C ASN A 138 -9.88 -9.24 -9.80
N ILE A 139 -10.76 -9.36 -8.82
CA ILE A 139 -10.41 -9.99 -7.54
C ILE A 139 -9.96 -11.45 -7.71
N GLN A 140 -10.55 -12.18 -8.65
CA GLN A 140 -10.16 -13.56 -8.93
C GLN A 140 -8.76 -13.63 -9.52
N ASP A 141 -8.42 -12.71 -10.41
CA ASP A 141 -7.08 -12.60 -10.98
C ASP A 141 -6.05 -12.32 -9.89
N ILE A 142 -6.38 -11.44 -8.94
CA ILE A 142 -5.52 -11.13 -7.80
C ILE A 142 -5.25 -12.38 -6.96
N LYS A 143 -6.30 -13.16 -6.66
CA LYS A 143 -6.16 -14.42 -5.93
C LYS A 143 -5.21 -15.38 -6.64
N GLU A 144 -5.38 -15.52 -7.94
CA GLU A 144 -4.55 -16.42 -8.76
C GLU A 144 -3.09 -15.98 -8.85
N LEU A 145 -2.86 -14.67 -9.00
CA LEU A 145 -1.51 -14.13 -9.03
C LEU A 145 -0.75 -14.38 -7.74
N TYR A 146 -1.44 -14.28 -6.60
CA TYR A 146 -0.80 -14.44 -5.30
C TYR A 146 -0.62 -15.91 -4.92
N HIS A 147 -1.52 -16.75 -5.33
CA HIS A 147 -1.49 -18.18 -5.07
C HIS A 147 -1.15 -18.97 -6.33
#